data_9764412bd195b4370f9a3c039dbae2a6
#
_entry.id   9764412bd195b4370f9a3c039dbae2a6
#
_cell.length_a   1.000
_cell.length_b   1.000
_cell.length_c   1.000
_cell.angle_alpha   90.00
_cell.angle_beta   90.00
_cell.angle_gamma   90.00
#
_symmetry.space_group_name_H-M   'P 1'
#
loop_
_entity.id
_entity.type
_entity.pdbx_description
1 polymer ?
#
loop_
_entity_poly.entity_id
_entity_poly.type
_entity_poly.pdbx_seq_one_letter_code
_entity_poly.pdbx_strand_id
1 'polypeptide(L)'
;VAPGERPQFRVVFWAAAEHDYWLLPGRYHGQALPMADRWLITRNYCDPALARYSWVEKCYDPTALGYSGLVGRNLLTAEQNARIEEIDVTDLIGKTHDNDAYLYSEPIVSRTREVLLWPGIGEQGAAAP
;
A
#
# COMPACT_ATOMS: atom_id res chain seq x y z
N VAL A 1 -23.32 4.49 -8.23
CA VAL A 1 -22.97 3.14 -8.67
C VAL A 1 -24.26 2.49 -9.16
N ALA A 2 -24.27 1.98 -10.39
CA ALA A 2 -25.45 1.33 -10.95
C ALA A 2 -25.76 0.02 -10.19
N PRO A 3 -27.04 -0.43 -10.15
CA PRO A 3 -27.38 -1.70 -9.53
C PRO A 3 -26.56 -2.84 -10.15
N GLY A 4 -25.78 -3.55 -9.34
CA GLY A 4 -24.91 -4.65 -9.77
C GLY A 4 -23.42 -4.28 -9.98
N GLU A 5 -23.07 -3.01 -9.95
CA GLU A 5 -21.67 -2.58 -9.96
C GLU A 5 -21.11 -2.55 -8.53
N ARG A 6 -19.96 -3.18 -8.32
CA ARG A 6 -19.28 -3.01 -7.05
C ARG A 6 -18.53 -1.68 -7.01
N PRO A 7 -18.48 -1.01 -5.86
CA PRO A 7 -17.63 0.16 -5.70
C PRO A 7 -16.17 -0.15 -6.02
N GLN A 8 -15.49 0.74 -6.70
CA GLN A 8 -14.05 0.65 -6.92
C GLN A 8 -13.33 1.29 -5.75
N PHE A 9 -12.48 0.52 -5.07
CA PHE A 9 -11.66 1.03 -3.98
C PHE A 9 -10.21 1.13 -4.42
N ARG A 10 -9.57 2.19 -3.99
CA ARG A 10 -8.14 2.42 -4.12
C ARG A 10 -7.58 2.72 -2.74
N VAL A 11 -6.50 2.07 -2.40
CA VAL A 11 -5.90 2.18 -1.07
C VAL A 11 -4.49 2.70 -1.19
N VAL A 12 -4.18 3.68 -0.36
CA VAL A 12 -2.83 4.23 -0.24
C VAL A 12 -2.41 4.14 1.21
N PHE A 13 -1.29 3.49 1.44
CA PHE A 13 -0.64 3.37 2.74
C PHE A 13 0.65 4.16 2.76
N TRP A 14 0.67 5.26 3.50
CA TRP A 14 1.87 5.98 3.86
C TRP A 14 2.28 5.61 5.28
N ALA A 15 3.53 5.17 5.46
CA ALA A 15 4.07 4.80 6.77
C ALA A 15 3.16 3.86 7.58
N ALA A 16 2.63 2.82 6.95
CA ALA A 16 1.65 1.94 7.58
C ALA A 16 2.26 1.12 8.73
N ALA A 17 1.72 1.31 9.94
CA ALA A 17 2.03 0.53 11.14
C ALA A 17 1.12 -0.71 11.23
N GLU A 18 1.20 -1.57 10.22
CA GLU A 18 0.50 -2.85 10.11
C GLU A 18 1.53 -3.96 9.97
N HIS A 19 1.21 -5.20 10.32
CA HIS A 19 2.10 -6.33 10.07
C HIS A 19 2.34 -6.50 8.57
N ASP A 20 3.57 -6.70 8.18
CA ASP A 20 4.02 -6.83 6.80
C ASP A 20 3.44 -8.03 6.03
N TYR A 21 2.78 -8.96 6.71
CA TYR A 21 2.11 -10.14 6.12
C TYR A 21 0.58 -10.17 6.31
N TRP A 22 -0.04 -9.18 6.97
CA TRP A 22 -1.46 -9.27 7.31
C TRP A 22 -2.40 -9.19 6.11
N LEU A 23 -1.96 -8.58 5.02
CA LEU A 23 -2.74 -8.50 3.78
C LEU A 23 -2.75 -9.82 2.97
N LEU A 24 -1.92 -10.78 3.33
CA LEU A 24 -1.88 -12.06 2.62
C LEU A 24 -3.16 -12.87 2.82
N PRO A 25 -3.57 -13.67 1.81
CA PRO A 25 -4.70 -14.59 1.95
C PRO A 25 -4.57 -15.48 3.19
N GLY A 26 -5.66 -15.61 3.95
CA GLY A 26 -5.69 -16.39 5.19
C GLY A 26 -5.06 -15.70 6.41
N ARG A 27 -4.60 -14.46 6.28
CA ARG A 27 -4.12 -13.64 7.39
C ARG A 27 -5.20 -12.68 7.86
N TYR A 28 -4.90 -11.87 8.91
CA TYR A 28 -5.87 -11.05 9.61
C TYR A 28 -6.66 -10.11 8.69
N HIS A 29 -5.99 -9.45 7.76
CA HIS A 29 -6.59 -8.57 6.76
C HIS A 29 -6.65 -9.21 5.35
N GLY A 30 -6.55 -10.54 5.24
CA GLY A 30 -6.50 -11.23 3.96
C GLY A 30 -7.75 -11.05 3.08
N GLN A 31 -8.88 -10.65 3.68
CA GLN A 31 -10.08 -10.28 2.92
C GLN A 31 -10.03 -8.87 2.35
N ALA A 32 -9.11 -8.01 2.82
CA ALA A 32 -9.01 -6.64 2.33
C ALA A 32 -8.38 -6.56 0.93
N LEU A 33 -7.41 -7.43 0.64
CA LEU A 33 -6.67 -7.41 -0.61
C LEU A 33 -7.58 -7.52 -1.85
N PRO A 34 -8.55 -8.45 -1.94
CA PRO A 34 -9.45 -8.53 -3.09
C PRO A 34 -10.50 -7.41 -3.13
N MET A 35 -10.68 -6.64 -2.06
CA MET A 35 -11.69 -5.58 -2.00
C MET A 35 -11.26 -4.30 -2.70
N ALA A 36 -9.96 -4.08 -2.89
CA ALA A 36 -9.46 -2.91 -3.58
C ALA A 36 -8.90 -3.26 -4.96
N ASP A 37 -9.12 -2.35 -5.90
CA ASP A 37 -8.68 -2.50 -7.29
C ASP A 37 -7.21 -2.10 -7.47
N ARG A 38 -6.73 -1.23 -6.58
CA ARG A 38 -5.34 -0.77 -6.59
C ARG A 38 -4.85 -0.47 -5.17
N TRP A 39 -3.62 -0.82 -4.91
CA TRP A 39 -2.91 -0.57 -3.67
C TRP A 39 -1.61 0.16 -3.94
N LEU A 40 -1.34 1.21 -3.19
CA LEU A 40 -0.03 1.86 -3.14
C LEU A 40 0.48 1.78 -1.71
N ILE A 41 1.65 1.20 -1.54
CA ILE A 41 2.30 1.03 -0.24
C ILE A 41 3.65 1.74 -0.32
N THR A 42 3.89 2.70 0.56
CA THR A 42 5.21 3.28 0.73
C THR A 42 6.00 2.49 1.76
N ARG A 43 7.30 2.32 1.54
CA ARG A 43 8.21 1.76 2.53
C ARG A 43 9.38 2.70 2.78
N ASN A 44 9.74 2.85 4.05
CA ASN A 44 10.84 3.69 4.49
C ASN A 44 11.67 2.94 5.55
N TYR A 45 12.83 2.44 5.15
CA TYR A 45 13.75 1.70 6.02
C TYR A 45 14.46 2.58 7.06
N CYS A 46 14.35 3.90 6.94
CA CYS A 46 14.92 4.85 7.88
C CYS A 46 13.92 5.40 8.89
N ASP A 47 12.64 5.00 8.81
CA ASP A 47 11.59 5.46 9.72
C ASP A 47 11.82 4.94 11.14
N PRO A 48 12.10 5.82 12.11
CA PRO A 48 12.45 5.40 13.48
C PRO A 48 11.25 4.87 14.28
N ALA A 49 10.04 5.25 13.93
CA ALA A 49 8.83 4.76 14.60
C ALA A 49 8.50 3.36 14.10
N LEU A 50 8.49 3.16 12.78
CA LEU A 50 8.22 1.85 12.17
C LEU A 50 9.30 0.82 12.48
N ALA A 51 10.56 1.23 12.62
CA ALA A 51 11.66 0.37 13.06
C ALA A 51 11.45 -0.23 14.47
N ARG A 52 10.60 0.41 15.29
CA ARG A 52 10.28 -0.04 16.66
C ARG A 52 8.91 -0.70 16.76
N TYR A 53 8.29 -1.01 15.65
CA TYR A 53 6.94 -1.57 15.62
C TYR A 53 6.82 -2.85 16.45
N SER A 54 7.79 -3.76 16.37
CA SER A 54 7.85 -4.99 17.16
C SER A 54 7.93 -4.77 18.68
N TRP A 55 8.33 -3.57 19.14
CA TRP A 55 8.35 -3.27 20.59
C TRP A 55 6.95 -3.03 21.15
N VAL A 56 6.04 -2.55 20.32
CA VAL A 56 4.65 -2.30 20.68
C VAL A 56 3.82 -3.55 20.42
N GLU A 57 3.99 -4.14 19.26
CA GLU A 57 3.29 -5.35 18.83
C GLU A 57 4.17 -6.57 19.11
N LYS A 58 3.97 -7.19 20.27
CA LYS A 58 4.86 -8.25 20.78
C LYS A 58 4.55 -9.66 20.28
N CYS A 59 3.39 -9.84 19.61
CA CYS A 59 3.03 -11.14 19.09
C CYS A 59 3.76 -11.41 17.77
N TYR A 60 4.63 -12.41 17.76
CA TYR A 60 5.35 -12.90 16.57
C TYR A 60 6.46 -12.00 16.02
N ASP A 61 6.91 -10.99 16.77
CA ASP A 61 7.99 -10.07 16.40
C ASP A 61 7.82 -9.51 14.96
N PRO A 62 6.68 -8.88 14.66
CA PRO A 62 6.35 -8.45 13.31
C PRO A 62 7.16 -7.22 12.88
N THR A 63 7.39 -7.12 11.58
CA THR A 63 7.87 -5.89 10.96
C THR A 63 6.69 -5.06 10.46
N ALA A 64 6.81 -3.74 10.50
CA ALA A 64 5.77 -2.87 9.97
C ALA A 64 5.75 -2.88 8.44
N LEU A 65 4.57 -2.95 7.84
CA LEU A 65 4.36 -2.90 6.40
C LEU A 65 5.02 -1.67 5.75
N GLY A 66 4.90 -0.50 6.39
CA GLY A 66 5.52 0.74 5.92
C GLY A 66 7.03 0.79 6.12
N TYR A 67 7.62 -0.17 6.84
CA TYR A 67 9.07 -0.29 7.00
C TYR A 67 9.66 -1.22 5.92
N SER A 68 9.17 -2.45 5.84
CA SER A 68 9.74 -3.52 4.99
C SER A 68 9.03 -3.72 3.65
N GLY A 69 7.80 -3.22 3.50
CA GLY A 69 6.92 -3.62 2.42
C GLY A 69 6.18 -4.92 2.71
N LEU A 70 5.37 -5.39 1.77
CA LEU A 70 4.58 -6.60 1.88
C LEU A 70 5.46 -7.86 1.71
N VAL A 71 5.61 -8.61 2.78
CA VAL A 71 6.31 -9.89 2.77
C VAL A 71 5.40 -10.99 2.22
N GLY A 72 5.99 -12.00 1.57
CA GLY A 72 5.24 -13.16 1.06
C GLY A 72 4.47 -12.89 -0.24
N ARG A 73 4.86 -11.93 -1.04
CA ARG A 73 4.25 -11.64 -2.35
C ARG A 73 4.25 -12.82 -3.31
N ASN A 74 5.17 -13.77 -3.13
CA ASN A 74 5.21 -15.03 -3.88
C ASN A 74 4.02 -15.96 -3.59
N LEU A 75 3.27 -15.71 -2.51
CA LEU A 75 2.03 -16.42 -2.17
C LEU A 75 0.79 -15.84 -2.88
N LEU A 76 0.94 -14.69 -3.51
CA LEU A 76 -0.13 -14.02 -4.24
C LEU A 76 -0.21 -14.52 -5.68
N THR A 77 -1.43 -14.50 -6.24
CA THR A 77 -1.60 -14.71 -7.68
C THR A 77 -0.99 -13.56 -8.49
N ALA A 78 -0.73 -13.78 -9.77
CA ALA A 78 -0.26 -12.72 -10.67
C ALA A 78 -1.22 -11.52 -10.71
N GLU A 79 -2.53 -11.78 -10.70
CA GLU A 79 -3.56 -10.75 -10.67
C GLU A 79 -3.53 -9.92 -9.38
N GLN A 80 -3.41 -10.58 -8.22
CA GLN A 80 -3.27 -9.90 -6.93
C GLN A 80 -2.00 -9.03 -6.89
N ASN A 81 -0.87 -9.58 -7.33
CA ASN A 81 0.39 -8.85 -7.39
C ASN A 81 0.32 -7.62 -8.31
N ALA A 82 -0.38 -7.72 -9.44
CA ALA A 82 -0.52 -6.61 -10.39
C ALA A 82 -1.31 -5.42 -9.82
N ARG A 83 -2.11 -5.64 -8.76
CA ARG A 83 -2.87 -4.58 -8.08
C ARG A 83 -2.04 -3.84 -7.02
N ILE A 84 -0.90 -4.38 -6.62
CA ILE A 84 -0.08 -3.86 -5.53
C ILE A 84 1.16 -3.21 -6.09
N GLU A 85 1.32 -1.95 -5.80
CA GLU A 85 2.52 -1.18 -6.06
C GLU A 85 3.19 -0.83 -4.73
N GLU A 86 4.48 -1.07 -4.64
CA GLU A 86 5.31 -0.64 -3.53
C GLU A 86 6.36 0.34 -4.03
N ILE A 87 6.49 1.46 -3.33
CA ILE A 87 7.53 2.44 -3.61
C ILE A 87 8.45 2.61 -2.40
N ASP A 88 9.74 2.56 -2.65
CA ASP A 88 10.76 2.87 -1.66
C ASP A 88 10.93 4.39 -1.60
N VAL A 89 10.59 4.96 -0.46
CA VAL A 89 10.67 6.40 -0.22
C VAL A 89 11.77 6.77 0.79
N THR A 90 12.66 5.83 1.11
CA THR A 90 13.71 5.99 2.10
C THR A 90 14.58 7.22 1.84
N ASP A 91 15.00 7.42 0.59
CA ASP A 91 15.84 8.57 0.22
C ASP A 91 15.05 9.88 0.14
N LEU A 92 13.74 9.82 -0.08
CA LEU A 92 12.87 11.00 -0.17
C LEU A 92 12.45 11.51 1.20
N ILE A 93 12.16 10.61 2.13
CA ILE A 93 11.60 10.91 3.45
C ILE A 93 12.67 10.88 4.53
N GLY A 94 13.60 9.91 4.48
CA GLY A 94 14.67 9.80 5.45
C GLY A 94 14.18 9.40 6.86
N LYS A 95 14.85 9.94 7.89
CA LYS A 95 14.65 9.55 9.29
C LYS A 95 13.50 10.30 9.96
N THR A 96 12.32 10.24 9.39
CA THR A 96 11.12 10.85 10.00
C THR A 96 9.91 9.95 9.82
N HIS A 97 8.96 10.06 10.74
CA HIS A 97 7.61 9.47 10.67
C HIS A 97 6.54 10.55 10.50
N ASP A 98 6.93 11.76 10.15
CA ASP A 98 6.03 12.88 10.01
C ASP A 98 5.25 12.78 8.69
N ASN A 99 3.93 12.83 8.77
CA ASN A 99 3.04 12.81 7.60
C ASN A 99 3.27 14.01 6.67
N ASP A 100 3.68 15.15 7.21
CA ASP A 100 3.98 16.35 6.41
C ASP A 100 5.12 16.09 5.42
N ALA A 101 6.10 15.26 5.79
CA ALA A 101 7.17 14.88 4.88
C ALA A 101 6.64 14.15 3.62
N TYR A 102 5.61 13.31 3.78
CA TYR A 102 4.94 12.63 2.67
C TYR A 102 4.11 13.61 1.84
N LEU A 103 3.36 14.51 2.51
CA LEU A 103 2.49 15.49 1.85
C LEU A 103 3.27 16.53 1.03
N TYR A 104 4.47 16.86 1.44
CA TYR A 104 5.33 17.81 0.73
C TYR A 104 6.30 17.15 -0.26
N SER A 105 6.30 15.83 -0.35
CA SER A 105 7.10 15.10 -1.33
C SER A 105 6.35 15.00 -2.65
N GLU A 106 6.70 15.83 -3.62
CA GLU A 106 6.04 15.83 -4.93
C GLU A 106 6.03 14.44 -5.62
N PRO A 107 7.10 13.63 -5.60
CA PRO A 107 7.06 12.30 -6.20
C PRO A 107 6.02 11.38 -5.54
N ILE A 108 5.86 11.44 -4.21
CA ILE A 108 4.91 10.62 -3.47
C ILE A 108 3.48 11.09 -3.74
N VAL A 109 3.24 12.41 -3.69
CA VAL A 109 1.92 13.00 -3.93
C VAL A 109 1.48 12.77 -5.36
N SER A 110 2.37 12.95 -6.33
CA SER A 110 2.09 12.69 -7.75
C SER A 110 1.69 11.22 -7.96
N ARG A 111 2.46 10.29 -7.43
CA ARG A 111 2.14 8.85 -7.56
C ARG A 111 0.85 8.47 -6.84
N THR A 112 0.62 9.03 -5.66
CA THR A 112 -0.64 8.84 -4.92
C THR A 112 -1.83 9.32 -5.74
N ARG A 113 -1.72 10.49 -6.34
CA ARG A 113 -2.78 11.05 -7.21
C ARG A 113 -3.06 10.15 -8.41
N GLU A 114 -2.02 9.65 -9.08
CA GLU A 114 -2.18 8.70 -10.20
C GLU A 114 -2.93 7.44 -9.78
N VAL A 115 -2.61 6.86 -8.63
CA VAL A 115 -3.31 5.68 -8.11
C VAL A 115 -4.77 6.00 -7.77
N LEU A 116 -5.03 7.11 -7.10
CA LEU A 116 -6.39 7.51 -6.70
C LEU A 116 -7.26 7.88 -7.90
N LEU A 117 -6.68 8.45 -8.95
CA LEU A 117 -7.38 8.82 -10.19
C LEU A 117 -7.33 7.75 -11.26
N TRP A 118 -6.75 6.58 -10.97
CA TRP A 118 -6.68 5.47 -11.91
C TRP A 118 -8.10 5.09 -12.41
N PRO A 119 -8.33 5.06 -13.74
CA PRO A 119 -9.68 4.91 -14.29
C PRO A 119 -10.30 3.53 -14.05
N GLY A 120 -9.53 2.53 -13.61
CA GLY A 120 -10.00 1.17 -13.42
C GLY A 120 -9.85 0.30 -14.67
N ILE A 121 -10.06 -1.01 -14.49
CA ILE A 121 -9.83 -2.00 -15.56
C ILE A 121 -10.85 -1.86 -16.70
N GLY A 122 -12.07 -1.37 -16.40
CA GLY A 122 -13.15 -1.23 -17.39
C GLY A 122 -13.12 0.03 -18.24
N GLU A 123 -12.39 1.07 -17.82
CA GLU A 123 -12.37 2.38 -18.49
C GLU A 123 -11.20 2.56 -19.47
N GLN A 124 -10.23 1.66 -19.46
CA GLN A 124 -9.07 1.72 -20.36
C GLN A 124 -9.41 1.43 -21.83
N GLY A 125 -10.63 0.95 -22.10
CA GLY A 125 -11.11 0.68 -23.48
C GLY A 125 -11.91 1.81 -24.13
N ALA A 126 -12.24 2.89 -23.39
CA ALA A 126 -13.13 3.96 -23.87
C ALA A 126 -12.39 5.25 -24.31
N ALA A 127 -11.08 5.34 -24.16
CA ALA A 127 -10.29 6.52 -24.50
C ALA A 127 -9.34 6.23 -25.66
N ALA A 128 -9.89 6.01 -26.85
CA ALA A 128 -9.21 6.26 -28.12
C ALA A 128 -10.22 6.80 -29.12
N PRO A 129 -10.08 8.06 -29.57
CA PRO A 129 -10.77 8.50 -30.80
C PRO A 129 -10.16 7.84 -32.02
#